data_e92d05b9907946dbf3a75e571dc8a69d
#
_entry.id   e92d05b9907946dbf3a75e571dc8a69d
#
_cell.length_a   1.000
_cell.length_b   1.000
_cell.length_c   1.000
_cell.angle_alpha   90.00
_cell.angle_beta   90.00
_cell.angle_gamma   90.00
#
_symmetry.space_group_name_H-M   'P 1'
#
loop_
_entity.id
_entity.type
_entity.pdbx_description
1 polymer ?
#
loop_
_entity_poly.entity_id
_entity_poly.type
_entity_poly.pdbx_seq_one_letter_code
_entity_poly.pdbx_strand_id
1 'polypeptide(L)'
;MQTSANPTPLPRAASRPRQGTFYFLQVVLSVAFVVATLFTAWTPAVLLPGNLTEKLSQALAPGAVTPLADFPTATPRPRPLIGIVAGHWGNDSGAVCADGLTEAEVNLDVATKVRTNLEAQEYDVDVLKEFDPALNEYQALALISIHADSCNYVNDQATGFKVAAALSNPRPEKAARLTSCLRDRYARVTGLPFHVNSVTPDMTSYHAFDEIDSETTAVIIEIGFLNLDRQLLTQQQDSVAEGITNGILCYIRNEDVSQDAQP
;
A
#
# COMPACT_ATOMS: atom_id res chain seq x y z
N MET A 1 -76.48 -43.37 -5.15
CA MET A 1 -75.72 -44.34 -5.94
C MET A 1 -74.38 -43.67 -6.23
N GLN A 2 -73.36 -44.04 -5.46
CA GLN A 2 -72.00 -43.56 -5.60
C GLN A 2 -71.19 -44.69 -6.32
N THR A 3 -70.69 -44.44 -7.48
CA THR A 3 -69.78 -45.37 -8.19
C THR A 3 -68.33 -45.03 -7.81
N SER A 4 -67.71 -45.98 -7.09
CA SER A 4 -66.30 -45.98 -6.73
C SER A 4 -65.48 -46.30 -7.99
N ALA A 5 -64.56 -45.39 -8.32
CA ALA A 5 -63.56 -45.62 -9.37
C ALA A 5 -62.26 -46.08 -8.72
N ASN A 6 -61.80 -47.26 -9.15
CA ASN A 6 -60.52 -47.86 -8.75
C ASN A 6 -59.32 -47.13 -9.38
N PRO A 7 -58.23 -46.85 -8.68
CA PRO A 7 -57.06 -46.24 -9.27
C PRO A 7 -56.18 -47.24 -10.03
N THR A 8 -55.79 -46.86 -11.21
CA THR A 8 -54.88 -47.61 -12.10
C THR A 8 -53.44 -47.62 -11.53
N PRO A 9 -52.70 -48.72 -11.51
CA PRO A 9 -51.33 -48.76 -11.03
C PRO A 9 -50.34 -48.13 -11.98
N LEU A 10 -49.44 -47.30 -11.42
CA LEU A 10 -48.36 -46.65 -12.12
C LEU A 10 -47.30 -47.64 -12.56
N PRO A 11 -46.66 -47.44 -13.74
CA PRO A 11 -45.59 -48.34 -14.24
C PRO A 11 -44.31 -48.19 -13.41
N ARG A 12 -43.73 -49.33 -13.07
CA ARG A 12 -42.46 -49.52 -12.37
C ARG A 12 -41.31 -48.99 -13.25
N ALA A 13 -40.56 -48.06 -12.74
CA ALA A 13 -39.36 -47.55 -13.39
C ALA A 13 -38.30 -48.66 -13.46
N ALA A 14 -37.82 -48.93 -14.70
CA ALA A 14 -36.74 -49.88 -14.96
C ALA A 14 -35.42 -49.29 -14.46
N SER A 15 -34.71 -50.04 -13.63
CA SER A 15 -33.36 -49.72 -13.18
C SER A 15 -32.38 -49.80 -14.35
N ARG A 16 -31.74 -48.66 -14.69
CA ARG A 16 -30.62 -48.61 -15.65
C ARG A 16 -29.40 -49.30 -15.05
N PRO A 17 -28.63 -50.11 -15.81
CA PRO A 17 -27.44 -50.76 -15.32
C PRO A 17 -26.31 -49.73 -15.10
N ARG A 18 -25.60 -49.86 -13.98
CA ARG A 18 -24.44 -49.07 -13.54
C ARG A 18 -23.18 -49.43 -14.39
N GLN A 19 -23.18 -49.17 -15.69
CA GLN A 19 -21.99 -49.36 -16.53
C GLN A 19 -21.10 -48.12 -16.67
N GLY A 20 -21.50 -46.94 -16.16
CA GLY A 20 -20.77 -45.67 -16.35
C GLY A 20 -19.49 -45.53 -15.54
N THR A 21 -19.43 -46.09 -14.32
CA THR A 21 -18.33 -45.81 -13.38
C THR A 21 -17.03 -46.53 -13.77
N PHE A 22 -17.12 -47.75 -14.26
CA PHE A 22 -15.96 -48.53 -14.70
C PHE A 22 -15.34 -47.95 -15.98
N TYR A 23 -16.17 -47.54 -16.92
CA TYR A 23 -15.71 -46.92 -18.16
C TYR A 23 -15.04 -45.55 -17.90
N PHE A 24 -15.61 -44.75 -17.01
CA PHE A 24 -15.03 -43.46 -16.61
C PHE A 24 -13.65 -43.66 -15.95
N LEU A 25 -13.52 -44.60 -15.04
CA LEU A 25 -12.24 -44.93 -14.38
C LEU A 25 -11.19 -45.38 -15.38
N GLN A 26 -11.57 -46.20 -16.35
CA GLN A 26 -10.66 -46.72 -17.39
C GLN A 26 -10.19 -45.61 -18.33
N VAL A 27 -11.06 -44.66 -18.69
CA VAL A 27 -10.70 -43.49 -19.50
C VAL A 27 -9.74 -42.57 -18.73
N VAL A 28 -10.00 -42.27 -17.46
CA VAL A 28 -9.14 -41.45 -16.62
C VAL A 28 -7.75 -42.05 -16.45
N LEU A 29 -7.66 -43.37 -16.20
CA LEU A 29 -6.37 -44.08 -16.10
C LEU A 29 -5.61 -44.12 -17.43
N SER A 30 -6.30 -44.28 -18.56
CA SER A 30 -5.68 -44.27 -19.87
C SER A 30 -5.13 -42.89 -20.24
N VAL A 31 -5.88 -41.82 -19.95
CA VAL A 31 -5.44 -40.44 -20.19
C VAL A 31 -4.25 -40.09 -19.28
N ALA A 32 -4.30 -40.46 -17.99
CA ALA A 32 -3.19 -40.24 -17.06
C ALA A 32 -1.91 -40.97 -17.50
N PHE A 33 -2.04 -42.21 -18.04
CA PHE A 33 -0.90 -42.96 -18.54
C PHE A 33 -0.30 -42.33 -19.81
N VAL A 34 -1.13 -41.84 -20.75
CA VAL A 34 -0.67 -41.14 -21.95
C VAL A 34 0.01 -39.84 -21.61
N VAL A 35 -0.54 -39.06 -20.66
CA VAL A 35 0.07 -37.81 -20.19
C VAL A 35 1.42 -38.10 -19.52
N ALA A 36 1.50 -39.13 -18.67
CA ALA A 36 2.75 -39.53 -18.01
C ALA A 36 3.82 -39.98 -19.01
N THR A 37 3.43 -40.74 -20.04
CA THR A 37 4.38 -41.18 -21.09
C THR A 37 4.83 -40.03 -21.99
N LEU A 38 3.96 -39.09 -22.32
CA LEU A 38 4.34 -37.88 -23.06
C LEU A 38 5.26 -36.98 -22.23
N PHE A 39 5.03 -36.86 -20.93
CA PHE A 39 5.89 -36.10 -20.04
C PHE A 39 7.29 -36.71 -19.91
N THR A 40 7.39 -38.03 -19.81
CA THR A 40 8.69 -38.75 -19.76
C THR A 40 9.42 -38.75 -21.10
N ALA A 41 8.70 -38.73 -22.22
CA ALA A 41 9.31 -38.71 -23.57
C ALA A 41 9.77 -37.28 -23.98
N TRP A 42 9.22 -36.22 -23.35
CA TRP A 42 9.50 -34.84 -23.72
C TRP A 42 10.36 -34.09 -22.72
N THR A 43 10.76 -34.72 -21.60
CA THR A 43 11.79 -34.11 -20.72
C THR A 43 13.15 -34.34 -21.39
N PRO A 44 13.83 -33.24 -21.86
CA PRO A 44 15.18 -33.39 -22.38
C PRO A 44 16.05 -33.97 -21.27
N ALA A 45 16.91 -34.94 -21.62
CA ALA A 45 17.85 -35.64 -20.72
C ALA A 45 18.83 -34.69 -19.95
N VAL A 46 18.73 -33.38 -20.18
CA VAL A 46 19.47 -32.31 -19.51
C VAL A 46 18.98 -32.03 -18.07
N LEU A 47 17.78 -32.45 -17.69
CA LEU A 47 17.25 -32.23 -16.33
C LEU A 47 17.63 -33.30 -15.30
N LEU A 48 18.28 -34.39 -15.74
CA LEU A 48 18.90 -35.37 -14.85
C LEU A 48 20.41 -35.32 -15.10
N PRO A 49 21.17 -34.52 -14.32
CA PRO A 49 22.64 -34.56 -14.44
C PRO A 49 23.11 -35.95 -14.10
N GLY A 50 23.82 -36.62 -15.05
CA GLY A 50 24.29 -37.99 -14.99
C GLY A 50 25.27 -38.37 -13.87
N ASN A 51 25.34 -37.57 -12.82
CA ASN A 51 26.23 -37.73 -11.66
C ASN A 51 25.50 -37.57 -10.32
N LEU A 52 24.20 -37.86 -10.28
CA LEU A 52 23.44 -37.86 -9.02
C LEU A 52 23.96 -38.92 -8.06
N THR A 53 24.31 -40.10 -8.59
CA THR A 53 24.95 -41.20 -7.84
C THR A 53 26.35 -40.85 -7.35
N GLU A 54 27.12 -40.12 -8.13
CA GLU A 54 28.47 -39.65 -7.76
C GLU A 54 28.43 -38.57 -6.70
N LYS A 55 27.49 -37.61 -6.81
CA LYS A 55 27.24 -36.60 -5.78
C LYS A 55 26.70 -37.18 -4.47
N LEU A 56 25.85 -38.23 -4.57
CA LEU A 56 25.33 -38.89 -3.38
C LEU A 56 26.43 -39.70 -2.66
N SER A 57 27.34 -40.38 -3.40
CA SER A 57 28.47 -41.09 -2.83
C SER A 57 29.50 -40.15 -2.18
N GLN A 58 29.72 -38.96 -2.74
CA GLN A 58 30.55 -37.92 -2.13
C GLN A 58 29.93 -37.31 -0.86
N ALA A 59 28.61 -37.16 -0.84
CA ALA A 59 27.90 -36.61 0.34
C ALA A 59 27.85 -37.61 1.53
N LEU A 60 27.96 -38.91 1.25
CA LEU A 60 27.93 -39.99 2.25
C LEU A 60 29.33 -40.47 2.70
N ALA A 61 30.40 -39.89 2.16
CA ALA A 61 31.76 -40.24 2.55
C ALA A 61 32.06 -39.68 3.98
N PRO A 62 32.47 -40.53 4.95
CA PRO A 62 32.81 -40.06 6.29
C PRO A 62 34.08 -39.21 6.22
N GLY A 63 33.96 -37.92 6.52
CA GLY A 63 35.10 -36.98 6.60
C GLY A 63 35.19 -35.92 5.51
N ALA A 64 34.24 -35.87 4.53
CA ALA A 64 34.16 -34.76 3.62
C ALA A 64 33.58 -33.51 4.36
N VAL A 65 34.44 -32.62 4.85
CA VAL A 65 34.04 -31.24 5.15
C VAL A 65 33.77 -30.62 3.81
N THR A 66 32.49 -30.65 3.40
CA THR A 66 32.03 -29.84 2.28
C THR A 66 32.29 -28.38 2.67
N PRO A 67 33.07 -27.58 1.88
CA PRO A 67 33.05 -26.14 2.07
C PRO A 67 31.57 -25.71 2.01
N LEU A 68 31.12 -24.94 3.00
CA LEU A 68 29.81 -24.29 2.90
C LEU A 68 29.77 -23.67 1.50
N ALA A 69 28.86 -24.17 0.66
CA ALA A 69 28.60 -23.53 -0.61
C ALA A 69 28.34 -22.06 -0.29
N ASP A 70 29.13 -21.17 -0.90
CA ASP A 70 28.83 -19.74 -0.90
C ASP A 70 27.42 -19.61 -1.47
N PHE A 71 26.42 -19.57 -0.58
CA PHE A 71 25.09 -19.17 -1.00
C PHE A 71 25.25 -17.76 -1.55
N PRO A 72 24.85 -17.48 -2.78
CA PRO A 72 24.91 -16.14 -3.30
C PRO A 72 24.24 -15.25 -2.25
N THR A 73 25.00 -14.35 -1.64
CA THR A 73 24.48 -13.35 -0.73
C THR A 73 23.37 -12.66 -1.49
N ALA A 74 22.13 -12.79 -1.03
CA ALA A 74 20.99 -12.17 -1.68
C ALA A 74 21.31 -10.69 -1.81
N THR A 75 21.42 -10.19 -3.03
CA THR A 75 21.60 -8.76 -3.27
C THR A 75 20.43 -8.06 -2.59
N PRO A 76 20.66 -7.16 -1.62
CA PRO A 76 19.58 -6.44 -0.97
C PRO A 76 18.71 -5.80 -2.05
N ARG A 77 17.42 -6.08 -2.05
CA ARG A 77 16.50 -5.36 -2.94
C ARG A 77 16.51 -3.89 -2.52
N PRO A 78 16.54 -2.94 -3.46
CA PRO A 78 16.38 -1.55 -3.12
C PRO A 78 15.12 -1.37 -2.26
N ARG A 79 15.24 -0.65 -1.15
CA ARG A 79 14.08 -0.32 -0.33
C ARG A 79 13.14 0.56 -1.16
N PRO A 80 11.81 0.36 -1.04
CA PRO A 80 10.87 1.24 -1.73
C PRO A 80 10.99 2.68 -1.21
N LEU A 81 10.99 3.65 -2.14
CA LEU A 81 11.18 5.07 -1.83
C LEU A 81 9.85 5.78 -1.58
N ILE A 82 9.83 6.68 -0.60
CA ILE A 82 8.74 7.59 -0.27
C ILE A 82 9.29 9.00 -0.23
N GLY A 83 8.60 9.95 -0.88
CA GLY A 83 8.92 11.36 -0.81
C GLY A 83 8.05 12.08 0.22
N ILE A 84 8.65 12.99 0.97
CA ILE A 84 7.96 13.90 1.89
C ILE A 84 8.44 15.32 1.60
N VAL A 85 7.55 16.20 1.17
CA VAL A 85 7.84 17.63 1.07
C VAL A 85 7.50 18.27 2.43
N ALA A 86 8.48 18.91 3.04
CA ALA A 86 8.22 19.78 4.18
C ALA A 86 7.83 21.16 3.65
N GLY A 87 6.54 21.47 3.67
CA GLY A 87 5.98 22.70 3.12
C GLY A 87 6.69 23.96 3.64
N HIS A 88 6.89 24.92 2.75
CA HIS A 88 7.62 26.17 2.98
C HIS A 88 9.12 26.01 3.25
N TRP A 89 9.59 24.86 3.72
CA TRP A 89 10.99 24.66 4.05
C TRP A 89 11.93 24.94 2.87
N GLY A 90 12.89 25.82 3.10
CA GLY A 90 13.90 26.20 2.10
C GLY A 90 13.42 27.23 1.07
N ASN A 91 12.18 27.71 1.18
CA ASN A 91 11.59 28.75 0.35
C ASN A 91 11.20 30.00 1.16
N ASP A 92 10.25 29.86 2.10
CA ASP A 92 9.78 30.93 2.97
C ASP A 92 9.39 30.39 4.35
N SER A 93 8.77 31.20 5.19
CA SER A 93 8.36 30.78 6.53
C SER A 93 6.97 30.17 6.60
N GLY A 94 6.16 30.27 5.54
CA GLY A 94 4.72 30.01 5.65
C GLY A 94 4.04 30.95 6.68
N ALA A 95 3.05 30.44 7.36
CA ALA A 95 2.40 31.17 8.44
C ALA A 95 3.39 31.46 9.59
N VAL A 96 3.37 32.69 10.11
CA VAL A 96 4.20 33.12 11.23
C VAL A 96 3.31 33.48 12.42
N CYS A 97 3.55 32.80 13.54
CA CYS A 97 2.82 33.05 14.78
C CYS A 97 3.38 34.26 15.55
N ALA A 98 2.59 34.82 16.45
CA ALA A 98 2.96 36.02 17.21
C ALA A 98 4.21 35.83 18.10
N ASP A 99 4.53 34.62 18.49
CA ASP A 99 5.72 34.23 19.27
C ASP A 99 6.92 33.84 18.40
N GLY A 100 6.81 33.92 17.08
CA GLY A 100 7.87 33.66 16.13
C GLY A 100 7.90 32.22 15.58
N LEU A 101 7.05 31.32 16.05
CA LEU A 101 6.92 29.96 15.45
C LEU A 101 6.50 30.12 14.01
N THR A 102 7.14 29.34 13.11
CA THR A 102 6.82 29.32 11.69
C THR A 102 6.20 27.99 11.27
N GLU A 103 5.40 28.02 10.24
CA GLU A 103 4.85 26.84 9.63
C GLU A 103 5.95 25.92 9.07
N ALA A 104 6.96 26.49 8.41
CA ALA A 104 8.11 25.78 7.88
C ALA A 104 8.85 24.94 8.95
N GLU A 105 9.02 25.49 10.18
CA GLU A 105 9.63 24.77 11.31
C GLU A 105 8.78 23.58 11.72
N VAL A 106 7.48 23.76 11.88
CA VAL A 106 6.55 22.68 12.28
C VAL A 106 6.51 21.57 11.21
N ASN A 107 6.41 21.96 9.94
CA ASN A 107 6.36 21.03 8.83
C ASN A 107 7.64 20.18 8.72
N LEU A 108 8.82 20.80 8.87
CA LEU A 108 10.10 20.10 8.84
C LEU A 108 10.29 19.15 10.02
N ASP A 109 9.89 19.56 11.22
CA ASP A 109 9.96 18.71 12.41
C ASP A 109 9.08 17.47 12.25
N VAL A 110 7.83 17.65 11.80
CA VAL A 110 6.91 16.54 11.54
C VAL A 110 7.43 15.65 10.41
N ALA A 111 7.88 16.22 9.28
CA ALA A 111 8.44 15.46 8.16
C ALA A 111 9.64 14.61 8.58
N THR A 112 10.52 15.14 9.44
CA THR A 112 11.68 14.41 9.95
C THR A 112 11.27 13.23 10.83
N LYS A 113 10.22 13.38 11.64
CA LYS A 113 9.67 12.29 12.46
C LYS A 113 8.99 11.22 11.61
N VAL A 114 8.22 11.62 10.59
CA VAL A 114 7.61 10.69 9.62
C VAL A 114 8.69 9.89 8.90
N ARG A 115 9.78 10.54 8.46
CA ARG A 115 10.93 9.85 7.88
C ARG A 115 11.46 8.78 8.84
N THR A 116 11.75 9.15 10.08
CA THR A 116 12.28 8.22 11.09
C THR A 116 11.37 7.00 11.28
N ASN A 117 10.06 7.23 11.34
CA ASN A 117 9.07 6.16 11.50
C ASN A 117 9.02 5.21 10.28
N LEU A 118 9.10 5.76 9.05
CA LEU A 118 9.07 4.97 7.82
C LEU A 118 10.39 4.21 7.59
N GLU A 119 11.54 4.82 7.89
CA GLU A 119 12.85 4.16 7.84
C GLU A 119 12.92 2.95 8.78
N ALA A 120 12.29 3.05 9.96
CA ALA A 120 12.13 1.93 10.90
C ALA A 120 11.24 0.79 10.33
N GLN A 121 10.46 1.07 9.30
CA GLN A 121 9.62 0.09 8.56
C GLN A 121 10.27 -0.36 7.24
N GLU A 122 11.58 -0.13 7.09
CA GLU A 122 12.41 -0.53 5.95
C GLU A 122 12.06 0.17 4.61
N TYR A 123 11.55 1.40 4.65
CA TYR A 123 11.42 2.27 3.50
C TYR A 123 12.61 3.24 3.41
N ASP A 124 13.02 3.60 2.20
CA ASP A 124 13.88 4.76 1.99
C ASP A 124 13.00 6.01 1.91
N VAL A 125 13.46 7.11 2.51
CA VAL A 125 12.64 8.33 2.62
C VAL A 125 13.46 9.58 2.32
N ASP A 126 13.03 10.33 1.29
CA ASP A 126 13.54 11.66 1.02
C ASP A 126 12.67 12.72 1.71
N VAL A 127 13.30 13.61 2.48
CA VAL A 127 12.66 14.84 2.94
C VAL A 127 13.11 15.96 2.02
N LEU A 128 12.17 16.48 1.24
CA LEU A 128 12.37 17.46 0.17
C LEU A 128 11.94 18.85 0.64
N LYS A 129 12.57 19.87 0.09
CA LYS A 129 12.16 21.27 0.26
C LYS A 129 10.91 21.55 -0.56
N GLU A 130 10.25 22.69 -0.28
CA GLU A 130 9.07 23.16 -1.01
C GLU A 130 9.28 23.15 -2.54
N PHE A 131 10.33 23.82 -3.02
CA PHE A 131 10.74 23.82 -4.41
C PHE A 131 12.09 23.13 -4.58
N ASP A 132 12.14 21.82 -4.22
CA ASP A 132 13.36 21.05 -4.38
C ASP A 132 13.58 20.69 -5.85
N PRO A 133 14.74 20.94 -6.43
CA PRO A 133 15.03 20.52 -7.81
C PRO A 133 14.87 19.01 -8.03
N ALA A 134 14.95 18.19 -6.97
CA ALA A 134 14.73 16.76 -7.02
C ALA A 134 13.27 16.38 -7.29
N LEU A 135 12.31 17.31 -7.15
CA LEU A 135 10.91 17.07 -7.49
C LEU A 135 10.70 16.83 -8.99
N ASN A 136 11.58 17.38 -9.84
CA ASN A 136 11.46 17.19 -11.29
C ASN A 136 11.59 15.71 -11.67
N GLU A 137 10.51 15.14 -12.24
CA GLU A 137 10.40 13.72 -12.61
C GLU A 137 10.63 12.77 -11.40
N TYR A 138 10.28 13.21 -10.18
CA TYR A 138 10.50 12.44 -8.95
C TYR A 138 9.70 11.16 -8.94
N GLN A 139 10.39 10.02 -8.76
CA GLN A 139 9.79 8.68 -8.74
C GLN A 139 9.81 8.07 -7.35
N ALA A 140 8.63 7.81 -6.79
CA ALA A 140 8.44 7.15 -5.51
C ALA A 140 7.11 6.38 -5.46
N LEU A 141 6.90 5.56 -4.42
CA LEU A 141 5.61 4.92 -4.18
C LEU A 141 4.51 5.94 -3.88
N ALA A 142 4.88 6.98 -3.13
CA ALA A 142 4.02 8.11 -2.79
C ALA A 142 4.86 9.35 -2.50
N LEU A 143 4.27 10.52 -2.71
CA LEU A 143 4.76 11.82 -2.25
C LEU A 143 3.71 12.47 -1.37
N ILE A 144 4.09 12.89 -0.18
CA ILE A 144 3.21 13.59 0.76
C ILE A 144 3.80 14.96 1.07
N SER A 145 3.09 16.04 0.70
CA SER A 145 3.43 17.38 1.13
C SER A 145 2.75 17.70 2.45
N ILE A 146 3.53 18.12 3.44
CA ILE A 146 3.09 18.39 4.80
C ILE A 146 3.07 19.89 5.01
N HIS A 147 1.89 20.44 5.29
CA HIS A 147 1.62 21.84 5.59
C HIS A 147 0.83 21.99 6.88
N ALA A 148 0.71 23.20 7.38
CA ALA A 148 -0.13 23.54 8.51
C ALA A 148 -0.83 24.89 8.28
N ASP A 149 -2.12 24.95 8.61
CA ASP A 149 -2.92 26.16 8.47
C ASP A 149 -2.49 27.30 9.41
N SER A 150 -3.00 28.47 9.09
CA SER A 150 -2.66 29.76 9.70
C SER A 150 -2.62 29.78 11.24
N CYS A 151 -1.73 30.62 11.76
CA CYS A 151 -1.70 31.02 13.17
C CYS A 151 -2.79 32.03 13.55
N ASN A 152 -3.45 32.65 12.57
CA ASN A 152 -4.48 33.63 12.85
C ASN A 152 -5.75 32.95 13.36
N TYR A 153 -6.35 33.52 14.42
CA TYR A 153 -7.67 33.10 14.83
C TYR A 153 -8.69 33.49 13.76
N VAL A 154 -9.38 32.54 13.19
CA VAL A 154 -10.44 32.76 12.21
C VAL A 154 -11.81 32.67 12.89
N ASN A 155 -12.10 31.56 13.55
CA ASN A 155 -13.29 31.30 14.37
C ASN A 155 -13.06 29.99 15.14
N ASP A 156 -13.99 29.62 16.02
CA ASP A 156 -13.88 28.41 16.86
C ASP A 156 -13.97 27.09 16.08
N GLN A 157 -14.30 27.13 14.79
CA GLN A 157 -14.36 25.96 13.92
C GLN A 157 -13.09 25.78 13.07
N ALA A 158 -12.12 26.70 13.15
CA ALA A 158 -10.83 26.60 12.46
C ALA A 158 -9.89 25.63 13.20
N THR A 159 -10.32 24.38 13.29
CA THR A 159 -9.63 23.23 13.89
C THR A 159 -9.85 22.00 13.02
N GLY A 160 -8.88 21.07 12.99
CA GLY A 160 -8.95 19.88 12.16
C GLY A 160 -7.95 19.89 11.01
N PHE A 161 -7.90 18.80 10.29
CA PHE A 161 -6.94 18.58 9.22
C PHE A 161 -7.62 18.46 7.85
N LYS A 162 -6.83 18.59 6.76
CA LYS A 162 -7.30 18.44 5.38
C LYS A 162 -6.32 17.55 4.61
N VAL A 163 -6.83 16.83 3.63
CA VAL A 163 -6.00 16.08 2.67
C VAL A 163 -6.60 16.31 1.28
N ALA A 164 -5.76 16.63 0.33
CA ALA A 164 -6.16 16.81 -1.06
C ALA A 164 -5.16 16.16 -2.02
N ALA A 165 -5.66 15.70 -3.17
CA ALA A 165 -4.87 15.28 -4.31
C ALA A 165 -5.07 16.27 -5.46
N ALA A 166 -4.22 16.20 -6.48
CA ALA A 166 -4.38 16.98 -7.70
C ALA A 166 -5.73 16.74 -8.36
N LEU A 167 -6.40 17.79 -8.84
CA LEU A 167 -7.62 17.66 -9.66
C LEU A 167 -7.34 16.94 -10.98
N SER A 168 -6.19 17.16 -11.60
CA SER A 168 -5.74 16.56 -12.86
C SER A 168 -4.84 15.35 -12.63
N ASN A 169 -5.19 14.48 -11.67
CA ASN A 169 -4.37 13.31 -11.37
C ASN A 169 -4.51 12.24 -12.46
N PRO A 170 -3.41 11.73 -13.05
CA PRO A 170 -3.46 10.65 -14.04
C PRO A 170 -3.95 9.32 -13.45
N ARG A 171 -3.94 9.19 -12.11
CA ARG A 171 -4.37 7.98 -11.38
C ARG A 171 -5.30 8.33 -10.22
N PRO A 172 -6.51 8.81 -10.51
CA PRO A 172 -7.43 9.31 -9.50
C PRO A 172 -7.79 8.26 -8.44
N GLU A 173 -7.86 6.98 -8.81
CA GLU A 173 -8.15 5.88 -7.88
C GLU A 173 -7.04 5.66 -6.83
N LYS A 174 -5.76 5.82 -7.21
CA LYS A 174 -4.64 5.72 -6.28
C LYS A 174 -4.59 6.93 -5.36
N ALA A 175 -4.78 8.12 -5.92
CA ALA A 175 -4.83 9.37 -5.15
C ALA A 175 -6.00 9.37 -4.15
N ALA A 176 -7.20 8.95 -4.57
CA ALA A 176 -8.35 8.80 -3.68
C ALA A 176 -8.07 7.81 -2.55
N ARG A 177 -7.40 6.70 -2.86
CA ARG A 177 -7.02 5.72 -1.84
C ARG A 177 -6.01 6.28 -0.83
N LEU A 178 -4.95 6.96 -1.27
CA LEU A 178 -3.97 7.59 -0.38
C LEU A 178 -4.65 8.63 0.50
N THR A 179 -5.52 9.46 -0.08
CA THR A 179 -6.33 10.44 0.66
C THR A 179 -7.18 9.76 1.73
N SER A 180 -7.90 8.68 1.38
CA SER A 180 -8.76 7.95 2.33
C SER A 180 -7.96 7.31 3.47
N CYS A 181 -6.80 6.71 3.16
CA CYS A 181 -5.90 6.15 4.15
C CYS A 181 -5.39 7.21 5.13
N LEU A 182 -4.93 8.36 4.64
CA LEU A 182 -4.48 9.46 5.50
C LEU A 182 -5.63 9.99 6.36
N ARG A 183 -6.81 10.21 5.78
CA ARG A 183 -7.98 10.66 6.55
C ARG A 183 -8.31 9.71 7.69
N ASP A 184 -8.39 8.41 7.42
CA ASP A 184 -8.75 7.41 8.42
C ASP A 184 -7.70 7.31 9.54
N ARG A 185 -6.44 7.17 9.18
CA ARG A 185 -5.38 6.92 10.15
C ARG A 185 -5.00 8.17 10.93
N TYR A 186 -4.95 9.32 10.27
CA TYR A 186 -4.63 10.59 10.92
C TYR A 186 -5.71 11.00 11.93
N ALA A 187 -6.99 10.93 11.56
CA ALA A 187 -8.09 11.20 12.48
C ALA A 187 -8.06 10.28 13.71
N ARG A 188 -7.79 9.00 13.53
CA ARG A 188 -7.74 8.02 14.64
C ARG A 188 -6.63 8.30 15.64
N VAL A 189 -5.46 8.72 15.15
CA VAL A 189 -4.28 8.94 16.02
C VAL A 189 -4.35 10.29 16.69
N THR A 190 -4.70 11.34 15.93
CA THR A 190 -4.68 12.73 16.42
C THR A 190 -5.95 13.15 17.14
N GLY A 191 -7.09 12.49 16.84
CA GLY A 191 -8.41 12.90 17.29
C GLY A 191 -8.95 14.15 16.57
N LEU A 192 -8.21 14.72 15.63
CA LEU A 192 -8.66 15.89 14.87
C LEU A 192 -9.79 15.50 13.89
N PRO A 193 -10.81 16.36 13.73
CA PRO A 193 -11.82 16.17 12.70
C PRO A 193 -11.25 16.48 11.30
N PHE A 194 -11.80 15.80 10.27
CA PHE A 194 -11.51 16.15 8.89
C PHE A 194 -12.29 17.39 8.47
N HIS A 195 -11.59 18.44 8.03
CA HIS A 195 -12.16 19.76 7.72
C HIS A 195 -12.44 19.90 6.22
N VAL A 196 -13.39 19.14 5.69
CA VAL A 196 -13.68 19.01 4.26
C VAL A 196 -13.99 20.35 3.55
N ASN A 197 -14.67 21.27 4.26
CA ASN A 197 -15.16 22.51 3.65
C ASN A 197 -14.08 23.59 3.42
N SER A 198 -12.85 23.33 3.80
CA SER A 198 -11.73 24.26 3.63
C SER A 198 -10.57 23.69 2.80
N VAL A 199 -10.82 22.63 2.04
CA VAL A 199 -9.90 22.25 0.97
C VAL A 199 -9.95 23.34 -0.10
N THR A 200 -8.81 23.99 -0.32
CA THR A 200 -8.69 25.16 -1.19
C THR A 200 -8.20 24.79 -2.59
N PRO A 201 -8.42 25.64 -3.62
CA PRO A 201 -7.92 25.38 -4.96
C PRO A 201 -6.40 25.22 -5.04
N ASP A 202 -5.64 25.94 -4.22
CA ASP A 202 -4.17 25.84 -4.13
C ASP A 202 -3.72 24.47 -3.62
N MET A 203 -4.45 23.82 -2.70
CA MET A 203 -4.18 22.44 -2.31
C MET A 203 -4.36 21.44 -3.48
N THR A 204 -5.36 21.68 -4.33
CA THR A 204 -5.65 20.76 -5.47
C THR A 204 -4.86 21.08 -6.74
N SER A 205 -4.18 22.23 -6.77
CA SER A 205 -3.28 22.67 -7.84
C SER A 205 -1.88 22.96 -7.30
N TYR A 206 -1.46 22.19 -6.28
CA TYR A 206 -0.17 22.32 -5.65
C TYR A 206 0.96 22.01 -6.64
N HIS A 207 1.99 22.86 -6.71
CA HIS A 207 3.02 22.83 -7.75
C HIS A 207 3.70 21.47 -7.91
N ALA A 208 4.03 20.79 -6.80
CA ALA A 208 4.72 19.51 -6.84
C ALA A 208 3.94 18.43 -7.61
N PHE A 209 2.62 18.55 -7.74
CA PHE A 209 1.82 17.59 -8.52
C PHE A 209 2.12 17.61 -10.02
N ASP A 210 2.57 18.76 -10.54
CA ASP A 210 2.92 18.93 -11.95
C ASP A 210 4.41 18.64 -12.22
N GLU A 211 5.24 18.54 -11.19
CA GLU A 211 6.68 18.35 -11.30
C GLU A 211 7.10 16.88 -11.27
N ILE A 212 6.36 16.04 -10.54
CA ILE A 212 6.70 14.64 -10.30
C ILE A 212 6.37 13.71 -11.47
N ASP A 213 7.02 12.54 -11.49
CA ASP A 213 6.69 11.48 -12.44
C ASP A 213 5.23 11.02 -12.28
N SER A 214 4.57 10.74 -13.40
CA SER A 214 3.16 10.35 -13.43
C SER A 214 2.84 9.03 -12.69
N GLU A 215 3.85 8.20 -12.41
CA GLU A 215 3.70 6.97 -11.65
C GLU A 215 3.72 7.21 -10.12
N THR A 216 4.17 8.37 -9.66
CA THR A 216 4.18 8.77 -8.25
C THR A 216 2.81 9.27 -7.81
N THR A 217 2.22 8.62 -6.82
CA THR A 217 0.94 9.07 -6.25
C THR A 217 1.19 10.16 -5.21
N ALA A 218 0.60 11.34 -5.38
CA ALA A 218 0.85 12.48 -4.51
C ALA A 218 -0.41 13.06 -3.87
N VAL A 219 -0.24 13.57 -2.65
CA VAL A 219 -1.24 14.34 -1.90
C VAL A 219 -0.56 15.42 -1.08
N ILE A 220 -1.34 16.45 -0.74
CA ILE A 220 -1.00 17.45 0.28
C ILE A 220 -1.87 17.23 1.52
N ILE A 221 -1.30 17.36 2.70
CA ILE A 221 -2.00 17.34 3.98
C ILE A 221 -1.74 18.62 4.74
N GLU A 222 -2.82 19.30 5.16
CA GLU A 222 -2.78 20.31 6.21
C GLU A 222 -2.99 19.63 7.55
N ILE A 223 -1.95 19.56 8.37
CA ILE A 223 -1.94 18.76 9.60
C ILE A 223 -2.77 19.33 10.75
N GLY A 224 -3.24 20.56 10.62
CA GLY A 224 -4.04 21.29 11.59
C GLY A 224 -3.80 22.78 11.52
N PHE A 225 -4.56 23.55 12.29
CA PHE A 225 -4.40 25.00 12.39
C PHE A 225 -3.39 25.35 13.49
N LEU A 226 -2.36 26.14 13.16
CA LEU A 226 -1.35 26.59 14.12
C LEU A 226 -1.92 27.49 15.24
N ASN A 227 -3.17 27.89 15.13
CA ASN A 227 -3.91 28.57 16.19
C ASN A 227 -4.56 27.58 17.14
N LEU A 228 -5.65 26.92 16.73
CA LEU A 228 -6.47 26.09 17.63
C LEU A 228 -5.87 24.70 17.90
N ASP A 229 -5.14 24.13 16.95
CA ASP A 229 -4.53 22.83 17.09
C ASP A 229 -3.06 22.89 17.53
N ARG A 230 -2.61 24.09 17.94
CA ARG A 230 -1.22 24.39 18.28
C ARG A 230 -0.59 23.39 19.25
N GLN A 231 -1.31 23.02 20.31
CA GLN A 231 -0.78 22.10 21.31
C GLN A 231 -0.41 20.75 20.68
N LEU A 232 -1.25 20.22 19.81
CA LEU A 232 -0.99 18.99 19.09
C LEU A 232 0.24 19.17 18.17
N LEU A 233 0.26 20.25 17.38
CA LEU A 233 1.28 20.49 16.35
C LEU A 233 2.66 20.85 16.91
N THR A 234 2.77 21.26 18.18
CA THR A 234 4.06 21.64 18.80
C THR A 234 4.50 20.75 19.95
N GLN A 235 3.55 20.13 20.69
CA GLN A 235 3.86 19.33 21.88
C GLN A 235 3.58 17.83 21.70
N GLN A 236 2.83 17.46 20.66
CA GLN A 236 2.46 16.07 20.37
C GLN A 236 2.78 15.67 18.92
N GLN A 237 3.88 16.22 18.39
CA GLN A 237 4.31 15.97 17.01
C GLN A 237 4.56 14.50 16.70
N ASP A 238 4.88 13.69 17.71
CA ASP A 238 5.03 12.23 17.51
C ASP A 238 3.69 11.58 17.10
N SER A 239 2.56 12.02 17.70
CA SER A 239 1.23 11.55 17.29
C SER A 239 0.86 12.05 15.89
N VAL A 240 1.22 13.30 15.56
CA VAL A 240 1.03 13.85 14.20
C VAL A 240 1.79 13.00 13.17
N ALA A 241 3.07 12.74 13.42
CA ALA A 241 3.92 11.92 12.55
C ALA A 241 3.44 10.47 12.48
N GLU A 242 2.99 9.87 13.58
CA GLU A 242 2.40 8.54 13.62
C GLU A 242 1.15 8.45 12.75
N GLY A 243 0.25 9.42 12.84
CA GLY A 243 -0.97 9.48 12.03
C GLY A 243 -0.66 9.50 10.53
N ILE A 244 0.29 10.33 10.09
CA ILE A 244 0.76 10.41 8.70
C ILE A 244 1.42 9.09 8.29
N THR A 245 2.35 8.57 9.10
CA THR A 245 3.04 7.30 8.84
C THR A 245 2.04 6.16 8.64
N ASN A 246 1.07 6.01 9.54
CA ASN A 246 0.05 4.98 9.46
C ASN A 246 -0.83 5.15 8.22
N GLY A 247 -1.13 6.38 7.80
CA GLY A 247 -1.83 6.67 6.55
C GLY A 247 -1.05 6.24 5.31
N ILE A 248 0.24 6.52 5.25
CA ILE A 248 1.13 6.08 4.17
C ILE A 248 1.21 4.56 4.12
N LEU A 249 1.42 3.90 5.26
CA LEU A 249 1.49 2.44 5.35
C LEU A 249 0.17 1.76 4.98
N CYS A 250 -0.97 2.33 5.38
CA CYS A 250 -2.29 1.87 4.95
C CYS A 250 -2.41 1.86 3.42
N TYR A 251 -1.97 2.92 2.75
CA TYR A 251 -1.98 3.01 1.29
C TYR A 251 -1.08 1.95 0.64
N ILE A 252 0.18 1.86 1.07
CA ILE A 252 1.18 0.98 0.48
C ILE A 252 0.82 -0.50 0.70
N ARG A 253 0.31 -0.84 1.88
CA ARG A 253 -0.08 -2.21 2.28
C ARG A 253 -1.48 -2.60 1.83
N ASN A 254 -2.18 -1.69 1.16
CA ASN A 254 -3.56 -1.88 0.72
C ASN A 254 -4.51 -2.30 1.84
N GLU A 255 -4.39 -1.65 3.01
CA GLU A 255 -5.23 -1.93 4.19
C GLU A 255 -6.63 -1.34 4.04
N ASP A 256 -7.61 -1.89 4.76
CA ASP A 256 -8.97 -1.38 4.78
C ASP A 256 -9.05 -0.02 5.50
N VAL A 257 -9.95 0.82 5.03
CA VAL A 257 -10.31 2.11 5.64
C VAL A 257 -11.76 2.08 6.13
N SER A 258 -12.08 2.89 7.15
CA SER A 258 -13.46 3.04 7.61
C SER A 258 -14.37 3.60 6.51
N GLN A 259 -15.66 3.31 6.59
CA GLN A 259 -16.64 3.82 5.61
C GLN A 259 -16.68 5.36 5.60
N ASP A 260 -16.51 6.00 6.76
CA ASP A 260 -16.51 7.47 6.90
C ASP A 260 -15.29 8.14 6.27
N ALA A 261 -14.23 7.39 6.01
CA ALA A 261 -13.01 7.90 5.35
C ALA A 261 -12.98 7.66 3.83
N GLN A 262 -13.99 7.01 3.29
CA GLN A 262 -14.08 6.82 1.84
C GLN A 262 -14.42 8.15 1.14
N PRO A 263 -13.94 8.38 -0.09
CA PRO A 263 -14.13 9.62 -0.83
C PRO A 263 -15.57 9.88 -1.22
#